data_f4fa33546e05de34cf6c3650f50e68e2
#
_entry.id   f4fa33546e05de34cf6c3650f50e68e2
#
_cell.length_a   1.000
_cell.length_b   1.000
_cell.length_c   1.000
_cell.angle_alpha   90.00
_cell.angle_beta   90.00
_cell.angle_gamma   90.00
#
_symmetry.space_group_name_H-M   'P 1'
#
loop_
_entity.id
_entity.type
_entity.pdbx_description
1 polymer ?
#
loop_
_entity_poly.entity_id
_entity_poly.type
_entity_poly.pdbx_seq_one_letter_code
_entity_poly.pdbx_strand_id
1 'polypeptide(L)'
;MKGFIACTLAYAPIYSKSNLDRDIHFSFTFDEETACIGAPILIEELKRRNIKDGICIIGEPTNMKIIDAHKGCYEYTTHFR
;
A
#
# COMPACT_ATOMS: atom_id res chain seq x y z
N MET A 1 4.09 10.12 3.52
CA MET A 1 3.14 9.14 4.10
C MET A 1 1.95 9.81 4.79
N LYS A 2 2.13 10.62 5.84
CA LYS A 2 1.00 11.24 6.60
C LYS A 2 0.01 12.00 5.73
N GLY A 3 0.46 12.73 4.72
CA GLY A 3 -0.43 13.45 3.79
C GLY A 3 -1.34 12.53 3.00
N PHE A 4 -0.83 11.40 2.52
CA PHE A 4 -1.64 10.40 1.82
C PHE A 4 -2.71 9.81 2.74
N ILE A 5 -2.34 9.46 3.98
CA ILE A 5 -3.29 8.98 4.99
C ILE A 5 -4.38 10.03 5.27
N ALA A 6 -3.99 11.30 5.42
CA ALA A 6 -4.95 12.38 5.64
C ALA A 6 -5.94 12.52 4.47
N CYS A 7 -5.46 12.47 3.23
CA CYS A 7 -6.32 12.46 2.04
C CYS A 7 -7.27 11.26 2.04
N THR A 8 -6.76 10.07 2.31
CA THR A 8 -7.56 8.84 2.39
C THR A 8 -8.69 8.98 3.41
N LEU A 9 -8.38 9.47 4.62
CA LEU A 9 -9.37 9.69 5.67
C LEU A 9 -10.39 10.77 5.31
N ALA A 10 -9.97 11.83 4.63
CA ALA A 10 -10.87 12.90 4.19
C ALA A 10 -11.88 12.41 3.13
N TYR A 11 -11.46 11.51 2.25
CA TYR A 11 -12.32 10.98 1.19
C TYR A 11 -13.16 9.77 1.64
N ALA A 12 -12.79 9.07 2.68
CA ALA A 12 -13.52 7.89 3.17
C ALA A 12 -15.03 8.16 3.41
N PRO A 13 -15.45 9.26 4.06
CA PRO A 13 -16.87 9.58 4.24
C PRO A 13 -17.59 9.89 2.93
N ILE A 14 -16.88 10.39 1.93
CA ILE A 14 -17.44 10.66 0.60
C ILE A 14 -17.71 9.35 -0.10
N TYR A 15 -16.74 8.45 -0.14
CA TYR A 15 -16.89 7.14 -0.76
C TYR A 15 -17.95 6.28 -0.08
N SER A 16 -18.06 6.32 1.26
CA SER A 16 -19.05 5.56 1.99
C SER A 16 -20.50 5.95 1.69
N LYS A 17 -20.71 7.15 1.15
CA LYS A 17 -22.03 7.67 0.75
C LYS A 17 -22.27 7.61 -0.76
N SER A 18 -21.26 7.22 -1.53
CA SER A 18 -21.32 7.13 -2.98
C SER A 18 -21.82 5.76 -3.41
N ASN A 19 -22.57 5.72 -4.49
CA ASN A 19 -22.94 4.46 -5.13
C ASN A 19 -21.78 4.04 -6.03
N LEU A 20 -20.93 3.15 -5.52
CA LEU A 20 -19.73 2.67 -6.21
C LEU A 20 -20.01 1.32 -6.85
N ASP A 21 -19.48 1.12 -8.06
CA ASP A 21 -19.57 -0.17 -8.76
C ASP A 21 -18.65 -1.25 -8.14
N ARG A 22 -17.67 -0.82 -7.33
CA ARG A 22 -16.71 -1.70 -6.67
C ARG A 22 -16.37 -1.18 -5.27
N ASP A 23 -16.02 -2.07 -4.40
CA ASP A 23 -15.57 -1.73 -3.06
C ASP A 23 -14.21 -1.03 -3.08
N ILE A 24 -14.03 -0.08 -2.16
CA ILE A 24 -12.74 0.55 -1.89
C ILE A 24 -12.24 0.03 -0.54
N HIS A 25 -11.07 -0.56 -0.55
CA HIS A 25 -10.39 -1.06 0.64
C HIS A 25 -9.23 -0.14 1.01
N PHE A 26 -9.23 0.39 2.21
CA PHE A 26 -8.09 1.12 2.77
C PHE A 26 -7.27 0.18 3.62
N SER A 27 -6.01 0.00 3.24
CA SER A 27 -5.08 -0.90 3.92
C SER A 27 -3.89 -0.12 4.44
N PHE A 28 -3.52 -0.37 5.68
CA PHE A 28 -2.37 0.24 6.33
C PHE A 28 -1.44 -0.87 6.78
N THR A 29 -0.19 -0.79 6.34
CA THR A 29 0.86 -1.73 6.72
C THR A 29 1.91 -1.04 7.57
N PHE A 30 2.82 -1.79 8.12
CA PHE A 30 3.89 -1.34 9.00
C PHE A 30 5.22 -1.96 8.58
N ASP A 31 6.31 -1.38 9.07
CA ASP A 31 7.68 -1.87 8.86
C ASP A 31 8.03 -2.08 7.37
N GLU A 32 7.62 -1.14 6.51
CA GLU A 32 7.97 -1.16 5.09
C GLU A 32 9.50 -1.07 4.93
N GLU A 33 10.15 -0.17 5.67
CA GLU A 33 11.59 0.08 5.61
C GLU A 33 12.43 -1.04 6.28
N THR A 34 11.80 -1.97 6.96
CA THR A 34 12.41 -3.12 7.61
C THR A 34 11.91 -4.44 7.01
N ALA A 35 12.22 -4.65 5.73
CA ALA A 35 11.84 -5.85 4.97
C ALA A 35 10.33 -6.04 4.73
N CYS A 36 9.54 -4.95 4.71
CA CYS A 36 8.09 -4.97 4.39
C CYS A 36 7.28 -5.98 5.22
N ILE A 37 7.57 -6.13 6.50
CA ILE A 37 6.99 -7.16 7.37
C ILE A 37 5.45 -7.17 7.37
N GLY A 38 4.83 -6.00 7.30
CA GLY A 38 3.37 -5.88 7.28
C GLY A 38 2.70 -6.34 5.98
N ALA A 39 3.41 -6.35 4.86
CA ALA A 39 2.83 -6.67 3.55
C ALA A 39 2.39 -8.14 3.42
N PRO A 40 3.18 -9.16 3.82
CA PRO A 40 2.73 -10.55 3.84
C PRO A 40 1.49 -10.77 4.70
N ILE A 41 1.42 -10.11 5.86
CA ILE A 41 0.26 -10.20 6.76
C ILE A 41 -0.99 -9.66 6.09
N LEU A 42 -0.89 -8.50 5.44
CA LEU A 42 -1.99 -7.94 4.66
C LEU A 42 -2.44 -8.89 3.54
N ILE A 43 -1.50 -9.49 2.80
CA ILE A 43 -1.81 -10.43 1.72
C ILE A 43 -2.59 -11.64 2.24
N GLU A 44 -2.20 -12.22 3.37
CA GLU A 44 -2.92 -13.33 3.97
C GLU A 44 -4.34 -12.92 4.39
N GLU A 45 -4.52 -11.73 4.94
CA GLU A 45 -5.84 -11.22 5.31
C GLU A 45 -6.72 -10.97 4.08
N LEU A 46 -6.18 -10.42 3.00
CA LEU A 46 -6.91 -10.25 1.74
C LEU A 46 -7.35 -11.60 1.15
N LYS A 47 -6.48 -12.59 1.18
CA LYS A 47 -6.83 -13.97 0.78
C LYS A 47 -7.95 -14.55 1.65
N ARG A 48 -7.84 -14.41 2.96
CA ARG A 48 -8.84 -14.89 3.93
C ARG A 48 -10.22 -14.27 3.68
N ARG A 49 -10.26 -12.99 3.32
CA ARG A 49 -11.49 -12.27 2.94
C ARG A 49 -11.94 -12.54 1.52
N ASN A 50 -11.22 -13.35 0.75
CA ASN A 50 -11.48 -13.62 -0.65
C ASN A 50 -11.53 -12.35 -1.52
N ILE A 51 -10.76 -11.32 -1.13
CA ILE A 51 -10.58 -10.11 -1.93
C ILE A 51 -9.59 -10.43 -3.04
N LYS A 52 -10.10 -10.44 -4.25
CA LYS A 52 -9.36 -10.76 -5.48
C LYS A 52 -9.57 -9.63 -6.45
N ASP A 53 -8.66 -9.50 -7.37
CA ASP A 53 -8.77 -8.64 -8.54
C ASP A 53 -9.13 -7.18 -8.24
N GLY A 54 -8.20 -6.31 -8.48
CA GLY A 54 -8.41 -4.89 -8.23
C GLY A 54 -7.24 -4.05 -8.70
N ILE A 55 -7.41 -2.74 -8.62
CA ILE A 55 -6.34 -1.78 -8.80
C ILE A 55 -5.79 -1.47 -7.41
N CYS A 56 -4.49 -1.62 -7.25
CA CYS A 56 -3.78 -1.24 -6.03
C CYS A 56 -3.12 0.12 -6.21
N ILE A 57 -3.43 1.06 -5.33
CA ILE A 57 -2.78 2.37 -5.29
C ILE A 57 -1.92 2.42 -4.03
N ILE A 58 -0.62 2.60 -4.21
CA ILE A 58 0.37 2.68 -3.14
C ILE A 58 0.68 4.13 -2.84
N GLY A 59 0.52 4.53 -1.59
CA GLY A 59 0.66 5.90 -1.14
C GLY A 59 2.10 6.32 -0.87
N GLU A 60 2.87 6.55 -1.92
CA GLU A 60 4.26 6.99 -1.86
C GLU A 60 4.45 8.45 -2.33
N PRO A 61 5.51 9.14 -1.92
CA PRO A 61 5.78 10.54 -2.29
C PRO A 61 6.31 10.63 -3.73
N THR A 62 5.44 10.68 -4.71
CA THR A 62 5.75 10.70 -6.14
C THR A 62 5.67 12.08 -6.80
N ASN A 63 5.53 13.15 -6.01
CA ASN A 63 5.24 14.50 -6.52
C ASN A 63 4.01 14.54 -7.45
N MET A 64 2.96 13.80 -7.08
CA MET A 64 1.70 13.68 -7.85
C MET A 64 1.85 13.04 -9.23
N LYS A 65 2.95 12.33 -9.48
CA LYS A 65 3.13 11.54 -10.70
C LYS A 65 2.65 10.11 -10.48
N ILE A 66 2.09 9.53 -11.51
CA ILE A 66 1.78 8.11 -11.54
C ILE A 66 3.08 7.36 -11.81
N ILE A 67 3.45 6.47 -10.92
CA ILE A 67 4.62 5.59 -11.02
C ILE A 67 4.09 4.16 -11.05
N ASP A 68 4.43 3.42 -12.07
CA ASP A 68 3.94 2.07 -12.31
C ASP A 68 5.00 0.98 -12.14
N ALA A 69 6.24 1.38 -11.84
CA ALA A 69 7.35 0.46 -11.57
C ALA A 69 8.43 1.12 -10.74
N HIS A 70 9.29 0.31 -10.11
CA HIS A 70 10.49 0.77 -9.41
C HIS A 70 11.63 -0.26 -9.56
N LYS A 71 12.85 0.21 -9.28
CA LYS A 71 14.04 -0.67 -9.26
C LYS A 71 14.09 -1.44 -7.94
N GLY A 72 14.56 -2.70 -8.00
CA GLY A 72 14.96 -3.45 -6.82
C GLY A 72 16.26 -2.90 -6.22
N CYS A 73 16.41 -3.04 -4.91
CA CYS A 73 17.64 -2.73 -4.19
C CYS A 73 18.12 -3.97 -3.45
N TYR A 74 19.42 -4.24 -3.52
CA TYR A 74 20.06 -5.31 -2.78
C TYR A 74 21.29 -4.75 -2.07
N GLU A 75 21.41 -5.03 -0.78
CA GLU A 75 22.58 -4.64 0.02
C GLU A 75 23.36 -5.90 0.42
N TYR A 76 24.69 -5.83 0.30
CA TYR A 76 25.60 -6.91 0.66
C TYR A 76 26.69 -6.37 1.58
N THR A 77 26.98 -7.10 2.63
CA THR A 77 28.13 -6.83 3.51
C THR A 77 29.16 -7.96 3.36
N THR A 78 30.38 -7.60 3.01
CA THR A 78 31.50 -8.55 2.91
C THR A 78 32.48 -8.29 4.05
N HIS A 79 32.76 -9.34 4.82
CA HIS A 79 33.76 -9.30 5.87
C HIS A 79 35.06 -9.96 5.40
N PHE A 80 36.16 -9.23 5.49
CA PHE A 80 37.51 -9.76 5.23
C PHE A 80 38.18 -10.04 6.57
N ARG A 81 38.89 -11.17 6.66
CA ARG A 81 39.72 -11.56 7.80
C ARG A 81 41.16 -11.66 7.37
#